data_62a4b606965ce79d5818bf09a7368bac
#
_entry.id   62a4b606965ce79d5818bf09a7368bac
#
_cell.length_a   1.000
_cell.length_b   1.000
_cell.length_c   1.000
_cell.angle_alpha   90.00
_cell.angle_beta   90.00
_cell.angle_gamma   90.00
#
_symmetry.space_group_name_H-M   'P 1'
#
loop_
_entity.id
_entity.type
_entity.pdbx_description
1 polymer ?
#
loop_
_entity_poly.entity_id
_entity_poly.type
_entity_poly.pdbx_seq_one_letter_code
_entity_poly.pdbx_strand_id
1 'polypeptide(L)'
;MTEFLKEYDVIVIGGGHAGIEAAHAASRKGVKTLMITINLDTIGFMPCNPSVGGPAKGIVVREVDALGGLMGRVADKTNIQSKMLNTAKGPAVRALRMQSDKVEYQLVMKRILEDTPNLDIEQAMVRELIIEDNKVVGLRTMLGTAYKAKVIIITTGTYLRGEIVIGDIKYSSGPNHQMPSIDLAKQLEELGFDLVRFKTGTPPRVNADSVDFSKTAIQPGDGEDHAFSYETTEFVKDQVPCWLTYTNSSTHEIIDKNLGRSAMYSGVIKGTGPRYCPSIEDKYVRFNDKERHQLFLEPEGRNTKEIYVQGLSTSLPDDVQRDMVRSIAGLENAVIMRNGYAIEYDAVNPTTLWPTLETKLIDGLFTAGQINGTSGYEEAAGQGIMAGINAACKVLGEEPMILGRDEAYIGVLIDDLVTKGTNEPYRLLTSRAEHRLLLRHDNADMRLTEKAYNYCLVTEERYNKFCEKRSMVADEIERLKTFRITPTAATLEKLVELNSAEIRDGILAIDMLRRPELSHENVLYLANDETKLPKDVVEQVEIEVKYEGYIKKSLQQVEKLKKMNEMKIPADLSYDEVPSLALEAREKLKKVLPLTIGQASRISGVNPADISILLVYLEQRRGMNNE
;
A
#
# COMPACT_ATOMS: atom_id res chain seq x y z
N MET A 1 -7.65 16.03 38.47
CA MET A 1 -6.48 15.41 37.79
C MET A 1 -6.92 14.04 37.24
N THR A 2 -6.62 13.76 35.98
CA THR A 2 -6.90 12.42 35.40
C THR A 2 -5.95 11.42 36.02
N GLU A 3 -6.47 10.34 36.62
CA GLU A 3 -5.67 9.23 37.10
C GLU A 3 -5.35 8.30 35.94
N PHE A 4 -4.06 8.14 35.63
CA PHE A 4 -3.59 7.26 34.57
C PHE A 4 -3.20 5.89 35.12
N LEU A 5 -3.69 4.81 34.50
CA LEU A 5 -3.36 3.44 34.88
C LEU A 5 -1.89 3.11 34.59
N LYS A 6 -1.41 3.47 33.41
CA LYS A 6 -0.06 3.15 32.91
C LYS A 6 0.42 4.21 31.93
N GLU A 7 1.74 4.32 31.78
CA GLU A 7 2.39 5.25 30.84
C GLU A 7 3.12 4.49 29.74
N TYR A 8 2.98 5.00 28.52
CA TYR A 8 3.66 4.54 27.31
C TYR A 8 4.32 5.70 26.57
N ASP A 9 5.30 5.39 25.74
CA ASP A 9 5.89 6.38 24.84
C ASP A 9 4.96 6.61 23.64
N VAL A 10 4.49 5.52 23.03
CA VAL A 10 3.58 5.54 21.86
C VAL A 10 2.36 4.67 22.16
N ILE A 11 1.16 5.18 21.85
CA ILE A 11 -0.05 4.37 21.82
C ILE A 11 -0.62 4.35 20.40
N VAL A 12 -0.91 3.17 19.88
CA VAL A 12 -1.53 2.96 18.57
C VAL A 12 -2.97 2.50 18.75
N ILE A 13 -3.90 3.23 18.13
CA ILE A 13 -5.34 2.94 18.19
C ILE A 13 -5.76 2.21 16.91
N GLY A 14 -6.03 0.92 17.01
CA GLY A 14 -6.47 0.05 15.92
C GLY A 14 -5.48 -1.07 15.62
N GLY A 15 -6.01 -2.29 15.36
CA GLY A 15 -5.25 -3.51 15.05
C GLY A 15 -5.33 -3.91 13.57
N GLY A 16 -5.65 -2.97 12.65
CA GLY A 16 -5.58 -3.16 11.20
C GLY A 16 -4.16 -3.03 10.68
N HIS A 17 -3.96 -3.17 9.35
CA HIS A 17 -2.63 -3.17 8.74
C HIS A 17 -1.79 -1.93 9.06
N ALA A 18 -2.40 -0.75 9.14
CA ALA A 18 -1.68 0.46 9.56
C ALA A 18 -1.24 0.40 11.04
N GLY A 19 -2.14 -0.03 11.92
CA GLY A 19 -1.83 -0.10 13.35
C GLY A 19 -0.77 -1.15 13.68
N ILE A 20 -0.83 -2.30 13.01
CA ILE A 20 0.16 -3.37 13.14
C ILE A 20 1.56 -2.87 12.78
N GLU A 21 1.71 -2.29 11.60
CA GLU A 21 3.00 -1.81 11.13
C GLU A 21 3.52 -0.64 11.97
N ALA A 22 2.61 0.25 12.42
CA ALA A 22 2.98 1.36 13.29
C ALA A 22 3.46 0.87 14.66
N ALA A 23 2.72 -0.03 15.30
CA ALA A 23 3.07 -0.57 16.62
C ALA A 23 4.37 -1.37 16.57
N HIS A 24 4.53 -2.24 15.56
CA HIS A 24 5.74 -3.02 15.35
C HIS A 24 6.96 -2.13 15.09
N ALA A 25 6.84 -1.13 14.21
CA ALA A 25 7.95 -0.22 13.91
C ALA A 25 8.38 0.61 15.11
N ALA A 26 7.43 1.16 15.87
CA ALA A 26 7.72 1.92 17.08
C ALA A 26 8.43 1.07 18.15
N SER A 27 7.88 -0.12 18.43
CA SER A 27 8.47 -1.03 19.42
C SER A 27 9.87 -1.52 19.01
N ARG A 28 10.11 -1.77 17.72
CA ARG A 28 11.43 -2.14 17.18
C ARG A 28 12.47 -1.03 17.38
N LYS A 29 12.09 0.23 17.32
CA LYS A 29 12.96 1.36 17.67
C LYS A 29 13.24 1.49 19.16
N GLY A 30 12.71 0.61 20.00
CA GLY A 30 12.97 0.53 21.44
C GLY A 30 12.09 1.41 22.31
N VAL A 31 11.05 2.06 21.76
CA VAL A 31 10.11 2.85 22.57
C VAL A 31 8.99 1.95 23.11
N LYS A 32 8.55 2.22 24.33
CA LYS A 32 7.48 1.47 25.00
C LYS A 32 6.14 1.76 24.33
N THR A 33 5.61 0.77 23.65
CA THR A 33 4.44 0.90 22.78
C THR A 33 3.24 0.10 23.32
N LEU A 34 2.04 0.67 23.22
CA LEU A 34 0.77 -0.03 23.43
C LEU A 34 -0.05 -0.01 22.14
N MET A 35 -0.54 -1.16 21.70
CA MET A 35 -1.57 -1.25 20.66
C MET A 35 -2.91 -1.55 21.31
N ILE A 36 -3.89 -0.66 21.14
CA ILE A 36 -5.26 -0.84 21.60
C ILE A 36 -6.14 -1.16 20.40
N THR A 37 -6.86 -2.28 20.46
CA THR A 37 -7.83 -2.69 19.43
C THR A 37 -9.16 -3.10 20.06
N ILE A 38 -10.24 -2.96 19.31
CA ILE A 38 -11.59 -3.32 19.79
C ILE A 38 -11.79 -4.83 19.93
N ASN A 39 -11.00 -5.63 19.23
CA ASN A 39 -11.09 -7.08 19.28
C ASN A 39 -9.72 -7.68 18.91
N LEU A 40 -9.13 -8.46 19.82
CA LEU A 40 -7.84 -9.14 19.63
C LEU A 40 -7.89 -10.21 18.54
N ASP A 41 -9.03 -10.81 18.28
CA ASP A 41 -9.20 -11.85 17.27
C ASP A 41 -9.34 -11.29 15.85
N THR A 42 -9.36 -9.95 15.72
CA THR A 42 -9.41 -9.25 14.42
C THR A 42 -8.16 -8.43 14.11
N ILE A 43 -7.07 -8.70 14.80
CA ILE A 43 -5.75 -8.16 14.44
C ILE A 43 -5.37 -8.68 13.03
N GLY A 44 -5.02 -7.78 12.11
CA GLY A 44 -4.74 -8.16 10.72
C GLY A 44 -5.95 -8.60 9.90
N PHE A 45 -7.17 -8.26 10.35
CA PHE A 45 -8.39 -8.62 9.66
C PHE A 45 -8.45 -8.08 8.23
N MET A 46 -8.86 -8.94 7.29
CA MET A 46 -9.08 -8.62 5.88
C MET A 46 -10.58 -8.62 5.56
N PRO A 47 -11.31 -7.51 5.81
CA PRO A 47 -12.77 -7.46 5.60
C PRO A 47 -13.17 -7.51 4.12
N CYS A 48 -12.26 -7.19 3.21
CA CYS A 48 -12.45 -7.24 1.78
C CYS A 48 -11.83 -8.51 1.18
N ASN A 49 -11.09 -8.41 0.07
CA ASN A 49 -10.49 -9.56 -0.62
C ASN A 49 -9.41 -10.26 0.23
N PRO A 50 -9.21 -11.58 0.02
CA PRO A 50 -8.20 -12.37 0.72
C PRO A 50 -6.82 -12.26 0.06
N SER A 51 -6.42 -11.11 -0.46
CA SER A 51 -5.18 -11.00 -1.21
C SER A 51 -4.34 -9.80 -0.81
N VAL A 52 -3.01 -10.00 -0.88
CA VAL A 52 -1.96 -9.01 -0.67
C VAL A 52 -1.19 -8.80 -1.96
N GLY A 53 -0.89 -7.55 -2.30
CA GLY A 53 -0.08 -7.19 -3.47
C GLY A 53 -0.87 -6.90 -4.73
N GLY A 54 -0.25 -7.17 -5.89
CA GLY A 54 -0.75 -6.76 -7.21
C GLY A 54 -0.07 -5.48 -7.71
N PRO A 55 -0.47 -4.94 -8.88
CA PRO A 55 0.19 -3.79 -9.51
C PRO A 55 0.31 -2.58 -8.59
N ALA A 56 1.50 -1.99 -8.48
CA ALA A 56 1.95 -1.00 -7.52
C ALA A 56 1.95 -1.49 -6.06
N LYS A 57 0.91 -2.16 -5.62
CA LYS A 57 0.72 -2.61 -4.23
C LYS A 57 1.77 -3.62 -3.79
N GLY A 58 2.10 -4.61 -4.63
CA GLY A 58 3.16 -5.58 -4.36
C GLY A 58 4.53 -4.92 -4.17
N ILE A 59 4.76 -3.78 -4.81
CA ILE A 59 5.98 -2.98 -4.60
C ILE A 59 5.99 -2.38 -3.19
N VAL A 60 4.85 -1.82 -2.76
CA VAL A 60 4.71 -1.29 -1.39
C VAL A 60 4.93 -2.37 -0.34
N VAL A 61 4.39 -3.59 -0.55
CA VAL A 61 4.64 -4.70 0.39
C VAL A 61 6.14 -5.00 0.53
N ARG A 62 6.87 -5.01 -0.59
CA ARG A 62 8.33 -5.17 -0.59
C ARG A 62 9.04 -4.01 0.10
N GLU A 63 8.56 -2.78 -0.06
CA GLU A 63 9.10 -1.60 0.62
C GLU A 63 8.84 -1.66 2.13
N VAL A 64 7.64 -2.06 2.53
CA VAL A 64 7.30 -2.31 3.96
C VAL A 64 8.20 -3.38 4.54
N ASP A 65 8.43 -4.50 3.82
CA ASP A 65 9.36 -5.54 4.26
C ASP A 65 10.80 -5.02 4.35
N ALA A 66 11.29 -4.29 3.36
CA ALA A 66 12.64 -3.71 3.37
C ALA A 66 12.88 -2.77 4.56
N LEU A 67 11.83 -2.10 5.04
CA LEU A 67 11.82 -1.30 6.26
C LEU A 67 11.63 -2.12 7.55
N GLY A 68 11.54 -3.45 7.46
CA GLY A 68 11.39 -4.34 8.62
C GLY A 68 9.94 -4.63 9.02
N GLY A 69 8.95 -4.29 8.18
CA GLY A 69 7.53 -4.55 8.44
C GLY A 69 7.12 -6.02 8.34
N LEU A 70 5.87 -6.30 8.67
CA LEU A 70 5.34 -7.65 8.86
C LEU A 70 4.49 -8.16 7.71
N MET A 71 3.80 -7.28 6.96
CA MET A 71 2.81 -7.66 5.96
C MET A 71 3.34 -8.70 4.97
N GLY A 72 4.53 -8.48 4.40
CA GLY A 72 5.17 -9.39 3.45
C GLY A 72 5.48 -10.75 4.07
N ARG A 73 6.09 -10.77 5.25
CA ARG A 73 6.46 -12.00 5.98
C ARG A 73 5.26 -12.86 6.33
N VAL A 74 4.17 -12.23 6.78
CA VAL A 74 2.95 -12.96 7.14
C VAL A 74 2.21 -13.42 5.90
N ALA A 75 2.18 -12.64 4.83
CA ALA A 75 1.63 -13.07 3.55
C ALA A 75 2.38 -14.28 2.99
N ASP A 76 3.71 -14.30 3.05
CA ASP A 76 4.53 -15.44 2.61
C ASP A 76 4.23 -16.72 3.38
N LYS A 77 4.03 -16.63 4.71
CA LYS A 77 3.74 -17.78 5.57
C LYS A 77 2.32 -18.32 5.40
N THR A 78 1.37 -17.48 5.02
CA THR A 78 -0.06 -17.81 5.07
C THR A 78 -0.73 -17.77 3.69
N ASN A 79 0.03 -17.58 2.63
CA ASN A 79 -0.54 -17.60 1.29
C ASN A 79 -1.02 -19.02 0.92
N ILE A 80 -2.08 -19.05 0.13
CA ILE A 80 -2.62 -20.27 -0.47
C ILE A 80 -2.37 -20.30 -1.97
N GLN A 81 -1.99 -19.17 -2.57
CA GLN A 81 -1.60 -19.05 -3.97
C GLN A 81 -0.70 -17.83 -4.15
N SER A 82 0.32 -17.93 -4.98
CA SER A 82 1.17 -16.81 -5.43
C SER A 82 1.20 -16.71 -6.95
N LYS A 83 1.31 -15.47 -7.44
CA LYS A 83 1.42 -15.21 -8.88
C LYS A 83 2.12 -13.89 -9.17
N MET A 84 3.13 -13.93 -10.05
CA MET A 84 3.74 -12.72 -10.60
C MET A 84 2.87 -12.15 -11.71
N LEU A 85 2.45 -10.89 -11.56
CA LEU A 85 1.62 -10.19 -12.53
C LEU A 85 2.47 -9.32 -13.47
N ASN A 86 1.94 -9.06 -14.68
CA ASN A 86 2.56 -8.19 -15.69
C ASN A 86 3.97 -8.63 -16.14
N THR A 87 4.28 -9.91 -16.12
CA THR A 87 5.59 -10.45 -16.51
C THR A 87 5.99 -10.07 -17.94
N ALA A 88 5.01 -9.97 -18.86
CA ALA A 88 5.23 -9.56 -20.25
C ALA A 88 5.40 -8.05 -20.45
N LYS A 89 5.22 -7.21 -19.40
CA LYS A 89 5.23 -5.74 -19.53
C LYS A 89 6.53 -5.07 -19.05
N GLY A 90 7.53 -5.85 -18.71
CA GLY A 90 8.81 -5.34 -18.20
C GLY A 90 8.80 -5.05 -16.68
N PRO A 91 10.00 -4.80 -16.09
CA PRO A 91 10.21 -4.81 -14.64
C PRO A 91 9.51 -3.65 -13.91
N ALA A 92 9.30 -2.52 -14.54
CA ALA A 92 8.69 -1.33 -13.92
C ALA A 92 7.23 -1.52 -13.44
N VAL A 93 6.55 -2.57 -13.89
CA VAL A 93 5.15 -2.86 -13.56
C VAL A 93 4.90 -4.30 -13.12
N ARG A 94 5.94 -5.12 -13.07
CA ARG A 94 5.86 -6.45 -12.45
C ARG A 94 5.49 -6.30 -10.99
N ALA A 95 4.62 -7.17 -10.49
CA ALA A 95 4.22 -7.15 -9.11
C ALA A 95 3.68 -8.50 -8.66
N LEU A 96 4.13 -8.95 -7.52
CA LEU A 96 3.64 -10.15 -6.88
C LEU A 96 2.24 -9.93 -6.29
N ARG A 97 1.38 -10.93 -6.41
CA ARG A 97 0.10 -11.04 -5.72
C ARG A 97 0.02 -12.39 -5.04
N MET A 98 -0.39 -12.39 -3.79
CA MET A 98 -0.66 -13.59 -3.00
C MET A 98 -2.10 -13.62 -2.52
N GLN A 99 -2.76 -14.77 -2.68
CA GLN A 99 -4.00 -15.08 -1.96
C GLN A 99 -3.60 -15.62 -0.59
N SER A 100 -4.19 -15.07 0.46
CA SER A 100 -3.89 -15.45 1.85
C SER A 100 -5.04 -16.25 2.45
N ASP A 101 -4.72 -17.21 3.31
CA ASP A 101 -5.69 -17.73 4.27
C ASP A 101 -5.94 -16.65 5.32
N LYS A 102 -7.14 -16.08 5.33
CA LYS A 102 -7.47 -14.93 6.21
C LYS A 102 -7.33 -15.25 7.69
N VAL A 103 -7.72 -16.45 8.10
CA VAL A 103 -7.69 -16.86 9.51
C VAL A 103 -6.25 -17.08 9.95
N GLU A 104 -5.47 -17.82 9.15
CA GLU A 104 -4.06 -18.04 9.44
C GLU A 104 -3.27 -16.72 9.43
N TYR A 105 -3.58 -15.80 8.52
CA TYR A 105 -2.95 -14.48 8.49
C TYR A 105 -3.15 -13.72 9.81
N GLN A 106 -4.37 -13.71 10.35
CA GLN A 106 -4.69 -13.07 11.63
C GLN A 106 -3.96 -13.76 12.80
N LEU A 107 -3.98 -15.10 12.84
CA LEU A 107 -3.33 -15.87 13.90
C LEU A 107 -1.81 -15.67 13.92
N VAL A 108 -1.17 -15.75 12.76
CA VAL A 108 0.28 -15.55 12.63
C VAL A 108 0.65 -14.11 12.99
N MET A 109 -0.12 -13.13 12.48
CA MET A 109 0.11 -11.72 12.77
C MET A 109 0.01 -11.42 14.28
N LYS A 110 -1.05 -11.89 14.93
CA LYS A 110 -1.26 -11.71 16.37
C LYS A 110 -0.09 -12.31 17.18
N ARG A 111 0.32 -13.54 16.88
CA ARG A 111 1.45 -14.20 17.58
C ARG A 111 2.75 -13.41 17.46
N ILE A 112 3.07 -12.92 16.26
CA ILE A 112 4.28 -12.12 16.05
C ILE A 112 4.25 -10.84 16.89
N LEU A 113 3.09 -10.18 16.97
CA LEU A 113 2.95 -8.97 17.77
C LEU A 113 3.02 -9.24 19.28
N GLU A 114 2.41 -10.33 19.75
CA GLU A 114 2.49 -10.76 21.16
C GLU A 114 3.93 -11.08 21.58
N ASP A 115 4.75 -11.60 20.67
CA ASP A 115 6.18 -11.89 20.90
C ASP A 115 7.11 -10.68 20.65
N THR A 116 6.57 -9.53 20.20
CA THR A 116 7.38 -8.36 19.88
C THR A 116 7.83 -7.63 21.15
N PRO A 117 9.14 -7.46 21.40
CA PRO A 117 9.63 -6.72 22.56
C PRO A 117 9.13 -5.27 22.57
N ASN A 118 8.94 -4.71 23.76
CA ASN A 118 8.44 -3.34 24.00
C ASN A 118 7.02 -3.07 23.48
N LEU A 119 6.26 -4.08 23.09
CA LEU A 119 4.89 -3.97 22.61
C LEU A 119 3.92 -4.65 23.59
N ASP A 120 3.04 -3.88 24.18
CA ASP A 120 1.85 -4.38 24.88
C ASP A 120 0.63 -4.31 23.94
N ILE A 121 -0.28 -5.27 24.05
CA ILE A 121 -1.50 -5.31 23.24
C ILE A 121 -2.70 -5.41 24.19
N GLU A 122 -3.71 -4.58 23.96
CA GLU A 122 -4.91 -4.56 24.81
C GLU A 122 -6.20 -4.47 24.00
N GLN A 123 -7.22 -5.20 24.44
CA GLN A 123 -8.56 -5.07 23.89
C GLN A 123 -9.33 -4.00 24.65
N ALA A 124 -9.52 -2.86 24.01
CA ALA A 124 -10.38 -1.79 24.51
C ALA A 124 -10.87 -0.91 23.35
N MET A 125 -12.02 -0.26 23.57
CA MET A 125 -12.50 0.81 22.67
C MET A 125 -12.04 2.16 23.22
N VAL A 126 -11.31 2.89 22.44
CA VAL A 126 -10.91 4.26 22.76
C VAL A 126 -12.11 5.19 22.56
N ARG A 127 -12.44 5.95 23.60
CA ARG A 127 -13.53 6.91 23.61
C ARG A 127 -13.04 8.31 23.25
N GLU A 128 -11.96 8.75 23.90
CA GLU A 128 -11.46 10.12 23.77
C GLU A 128 -9.94 10.21 23.89
N LEU A 129 -9.36 11.21 23.26
CA LEU A 129 -7.98 11.68 23.46
C LEU A 129 -7.96 12.68 24.62
N ILE A 130 -6.89 12.67 25.40
CA ILE A 130 -6.64 13.67 26.44
C ILE A 130 -5.63 14.65 25.85
N ILE A 131 -6.08 15.90 25.66
CA ILE A 131 -5.31 16.98 25.03
C ILE A 131 -5.08 18.09 26.06
N GLU A 132 -3.84 18.54 26.18
CA GLU A 132 -3.44 19.70 27.00
C GLU A 132 -2.57 20.62 26.14
N ASP A 133 -2.87 21.90 26.09
CA ASP A 133 -2.13 22.93 25.33
C ASP A 133 -1.82 22.51 23.86
N ASN A 134 -2.83 22.02 23.12
CA ASN A 134 -2.71 21.50 21.76
C ASN A 134 -1.72 20.34 21.59
N LYS A 135 -1.43 19.62 22.66
CA LYS A 135 -0.59 18.43 22.68
C LYS A 135 -1.35 17.24 23.23
N VAL A 136 -1.17 16.08 22.59
CA VAL A 136 -1.70 14.83 23.14
C VAL A 136 -0.90 14.42 24.37
N VAL A 137 -1.59 14.06 25.47
CA VAL A 137 -0.97 13.58 26.71
C VAL A 137 -1.48 12.19 27.11
N GLY A 138 -2.51 11.68 26.45
CA GLY A 138 -3.03 10.36 26.73
C GLY A 138 -4.37 10.11 26.02
N LEU A 139 -5.02 9.05 26.42
CA LEU A 139 -6.36 8.67 25.96
C LEU A 139 -7.18 8.03 27.09
N ARG A 140 -8.49 7.95 26.89
CA ARG A 140 -9.44 7.26 27.77
C ARG A 140 -10.26 6.25 26.98
N THR A 141 -10.40 5.08 27.55
CA THR A 141 -11.25 4.01 26.99
C THR A 141 -12.72 4.22 27.35
N MET A 142 -13.61 3.49 26.68
CA MET A 142 -15.06 3.47 26.95
C MET A 142 -15.38 3.06 28.39
N LEU A 143 -14.53 2.22 28.99
CA LEU A 143 -14.69 1.76 30.37
C LEU A 143 -14.13 2.75 31.41
N GLY A 144 -13.60 3.88 30.95
CA GLY A 144 -13.08 4.94 31.83
C GLY A 144 -11.59 4.84 32.15
N THR A 145 -10.93 3.75 31.77
CA THR A 145 -9.47 3.60 31.95
C THR A 145 -8.70 4.62 31.12
N ALA A 146 -7.76 5.32 31.74
CA ALA A 146 -6.91 6.31 31.07
C ALA A 146 -5.45 5.83 30.98
N TYR A 147 -4.84 6.05 29.84
CA TYR A 147 -3.42 5.77 29.58
C TYR A 147 -2.71 7.06 29.20
N LYS A 148 -1.53 7.26 29.78
CA LYS A 148 -0.67 8.39 29.42
C LYS A 148 0.21 8.03 28.23
N ALA A 149 0.39 8.95 27.30
CA ALA A 149 1.24 8.76 26.12
C ALA A 149 1.92 10.07 25.72
N LYS A 150 3.16 9.96 25.21
CA LYS A 150 3.87 11.09 24.57
C LYS A 150 3.37 11.32 23.15
N VAL A 151 3.03 10.22 22.44
CA VAL A 151 2.55 10.21 21.06
C VAL A 151 1.41 9.22 20.90
N ILE A 152 0.40 9.58 20.12
CA ILE A 152 -0.71 8.67 19.75
C ILE A 152 -0.82 8.60 18.23
N ILE A 153 -1.04 7.38 17.71
CA ILE A 153 -1.27 7.10 16.29
C ILE A 153 -2.69 6.54 16.13
N ILE A 154 -3.55 7.24 15.39
CA ILE A 154 -4.91 6.79 15.09
C ILE A 154 -4.91 6.01 13.78
N THR A 155 -5.40 4.76 13.81
CA THR A 155 -5.47 3.86 12.66
C THR A 155 -6.83 3.16 12.57
N THR A 156 -7.91 3.90 12.79
CA THR A 156 -9.27 3.39 12.93
C THR A 156 -9.89 2.80 11.66
N GLY A 157 -9.28 2.98 10.49
CA GLY A 157 -9.78 2.41 9.24
C GLY A 157 -11.23 2.82 8.94
N THR A 158 -12.06 1.85 8.57
CA THR A 158 -13.49 2.06 8.27
C THR A 158 -14.39 2.02 9.51
N TYR A 159 -13.81 1.93 10.72
CA TYR A 159 -14.58 1.93 11.95
C TYR A 159 -14.98 3.34 12.41
N LEU A 160 -14.27 4.40 11.96
CA LEU A 160 -14.52 5.76 12.39
C LEU A 160 -15.90 6.22 11.89
N ARG A 161 -16.86 6.33 12.80
CA ARG A 161 -18.29 6.58 12.52
C ARG A 161 -18.82 5.67 11.40
N GLY A 162 -18.44 4.37 11.45
CA GLY A 162 -18.80 3.39 10.44
C GLY A 162 -20.30 3.12 10.37
N GLU A 163 -20.84 2.97 9.15
CA GLU A 163 -22.25 2.62 8.89
C GLU A 163 -22.31 1.63 7.73
N ILE A 164 -22.91 0.46 7.98
CA ILE A 164 -23.19 -0.53 6.93
C ILE A 164 -24.51 -0.17 6.24
N VAL A 165 -24.52 -0.34 4.90
CA VAL A 165 -25.69 -0.04 4.05
C VAL A 165 -25.94 -1.20 3.09
N ILE A 166 -27.17 -1.73 3.09
CA ILE A 166 -27.66 -2.79 2.22
C ILE A 166 -29.07 -2.39 1.76
N GLY A 167 -29.22 -2.04 0.48
CA GLY A 167 -30.48 -1.49 -0.01
C GLY A 167 -30.86 -0.21 0.75
N ASP A 168 -32.04 -0.20 1.36
CA ASP A 168 -32.57 0.88 2.18
C ASP A 168 -32.23 0.76 3.68
N ILE A 169 -31.60 -0.36 4.07
CA ILE A 169 -31.20 -0.62 5.46
C ILE A 169 -29.84 0.03 5.72
N LYS A 170 -29.80 0.89 6.74
CA LYS A 170 -28.59 1.56 7.21
C LYS A 170 -28.49 1.46 8.73
N TYR A 171 -27.33 1.05 9.24
CA TYR A 171 -27.09 0.94 10.68
C TYR A 171 -25.63 1.17 11.03
N SER A 172 -25.41 1.70 12.24
CA SER A 172 -24.10 2.01 12.79
C SER A 172 -23.32 0.71 13.03
N SER A 173 -22.22 0.53 12.32
CA SER A 173 -21.37 -0.66 12.40
C SER A 173 -20.00 -0.41 11.74
N GLY A 174 -18.96 -1.01 12.28
CA GLY A 174 -17.71 -1.24 11.55
C GLY A 174 -17.83 -2.43 10.58
N PRO A 175 -16.77 -2.79 9.86
CA PRO A 175 -16.77 -3.92 8.94
C PRO A 175 -17.10 -5.23 9.68
N ASN A 176 -17.77 -6.13 8.97
CA ASN A 176 -18.19 -7.45 9.51
C ASN A 176 -19.02 -7.33 10.81
N HIS A 177 -19.91 -6.34 10.90
CA HIS A 177 -20.83 -6.10 12.00
C HIS A 177 -20.17 -5.85 13.37
N GLN A 178 -18.93 -5.35 13.38
CA GLN A 178 -18.22 -4.96 14.61
C GLN A 178 -18.64 -3.56 15.07
N MET A 179 -18.35 -3.23 16.33
CA MET A 179 -18.69 -1.93 16.91
C MET A 179 -17.91 -0.80 16.21
N PRO A 180 -18.56 0.31 15.81
CA PRO A 180 -17.91 1.47 15.24
C PRO A 180 -17.36 2.40 16.31
N SER A 181 -16.36 3.20 15.97
CA SER A 181 -15.79 4.26 16.81
C SER A 181 -16.53 5.58 16.56
N ILE A 182 -17.48 5.92 17.41
CA ILE A 182 -18.34 7.10 17.25
C ILE A 182 -17.83 8.28 18.06
N ASP A 183 -17.55 8.08 19.36
CA ASP A 183 -17.15 9.17 20.24
C ASP A 183 -15.84 9.81 19.83
N LEU A 184 -14.85 9.02 19.41
CA LEU A 184 -13.59 9.52 18.88
C LEU A 184 -13.80 10.37 17.61
N ALA A 185 -14.73 9.98 16.72
CA ALA A 185 -15.04 10.75 15.52
C ALA A 185 -15.64 12.12 15.86
N LYS A 186 -16.55 12.18 16.85
CA LYS A 186 -17.12 13.45 17.34
C LYS A 186 -16.04 14.34 17.93
N GLN A 187 -15.16 13.78 18.75
CA GLN A 187 -14.06 14.55 19.33
C GLN A 187 -13.12 15.10 18.27
N LEU A 188 -12.80 14.35 17.21
CA LEU A 188 -11.97 14.86 16.12
C LEU A 188 -12.62 16.08 15.42
N GLU A 189 -13.95 16.06 15.22
CA GLU A 189 -14.68 17.26 14.73
C GLU A 189 -14.59 18.44 15.70
N GLU A 190 -14.77 18.20 17.00
CA GLU A 190 -14.68 19.22 18.05
C GLU A 190 -13.28 19.82 18.16
N LEU A 191 -12.24 19.01 17.89
CA LEU A 191 -10.85 19.46 17.81
C LEU A 191 -10.51 20.22 16.53
N GLY A 192 -11.46 20.35 15.59
CA GLY A 192 -11.30 21.14 14.36
C GLY A 192 -10.75 20.37 13.17
N PHE A 193 -10.73 19.02 13.21
CA PHE A 193 -10.36 18.22 12.04
C PHE A 193 -11.45 18.31 10.94
N ASP A 194 -11.00 18.54 9.70
CA ASP A 194 -11.84 18.52 8.49
C ASP A 194 -12.13 17.05 8.13
N LEU A 195 -13.27 16.51 8.59
CA LEU A 195 -13.69 15.15 8.31
C LEU A 195 -14.47 15.08 7.00
N VAL A 196 -14.11 14.11 6.17
CA VAL A 196 -14.77 13.79 4.91
C VAL A 196 -15.43 12.42 5.00
N ARG A 197 -16.59 12.25 4.33
CA ARG A 197 -17.33 10.99 4.32
C ARG A 197 -16.97 10.18 3.09
N PHE A 198 -16.39 9.01 3.28
CA PHE A 198 -16.07 8.05 2.22
C PHE A 198 -16.91 6.79 2.30
N LYS A 199 -16.95 6.06 1.22
CA LYS A 199 -17.64 4.77 1.10
C LYS A 199 -16.70 3.75 0.46
N THR A 200 -16.74 2.52 0.96
CA THR A 200 -16.22 1.35 0.27
C THR A 200 -17.27 0.25 0.27
N GLY A 201 -16.94 -0.93 -0.26
CA GLY A 201 -17.90 -2.04 -0.29
C GLY A 201 -17.20 -3.39 -0.41
N THR A 202 -17.96 -4.43 -0.16
CA THR A 202 -17.51 -5.83 -0.27
C THR A 202 -18.56 -6.66 -1.01
N PRO A 203 -18.16 -7.69 -1.80
CA PRO A 203 -19.09 -8.59 -2.46
C PRO A 203 -19.64 -9.66 -1.52
N PRO A 204 -20.65 -10.42 -1.95
CA PRO A 204 -21.11 -11.61 -1.25
C PRO A 204 -20.03 -12.68 -1.12
N ARG A 205 -20.16 -13.51 -0.10
CA ARG A 205 -19.45 -14.80 0.04
C ARG A 205 -20.43 -15.93 -0.17
N VAL A 206 -20.01 -16.92 -0.93
CA VAL A 206 -20.83 -18.10 -1.22
C VAL A 206 -20.18 -19.37 -0.69
N ASN A 207 -21.00 -20.39 -0.40
CA ASN A 207 -20.51 -21.70 0.03
C ASN A 207 -19.93 -22.47 -1.15
N ALA A 208 -18.69 -22.91 -1.05
CA ALA A 208 -17.99 -23.68 -2.09
C ALA A 208 -18.74 -24.94 -2.55
N ASP A 209 -19.43 -25.65 -1.63
CA ASP A 209 -20.20 -26.85 -1.96
C ASP A 209 -21.41 -26.55 -2.89
N SER A 210 -21.81 -25.29 -2.98
CA SER A 210 -22.93 -24.83 -3.82
C SER A 210 -22.49 -24.26 -5.17
N VAL A 211 -21.17 -24.26 -5.45
CA VAL A 211 -20.58 -23.75 -6.69
C VAL A 211 -20.31 -24.88 -7.66
N ASP A 212 -20.78 -24.75 -8.90
CA ASP A 212 -20.42 -25.64 -10.00
C ASP A 212 -19.16 -25.12 -10.71
N PHE A 213 -18.00 -25.52 -10.20
CA PHE A 213 -16.71 -25.10 -10.75
C PHE A 213 -16.46 -25.58 -12.18
N SER A 214 -17.19 -26.62 -12.66
CA SER A 214 -17.04 -27.11 -14.05
C SER A 214 -17.48 -26.09 -15.10
N LYS A 215 -18.31 -25.11 -14.72
CA LYS A 215 -18.77 -24.01 -15.57
C LYS A 215 -17.88 -22.77 -15.49
N THR A 216 -16.77 -22.84 -14.78
CA THR A 216 -15.85 -21.72 -14.56
C THR A 216 -14.47 -22.04 -15.09
N ALA A 217 -13.63 -21.03 -15.34
CA ALA A 217 -12.28 -21.25 -15.82
C ALA A 217 -11.29 -21.20 -14.66
N ILE A 218 -10.58 -22.32 -14.43
CA ILE A 218 -9.57 -22.42 -13.38
C ILE A 218 -8.44 -21.40 -13.58
N GLN A 219 -8.01 -20.76 -12.50
CA GLN A 219 -6.92 -19.78 -12.44
C GLN A 219 -5.88 -20.24 -11.41
N PRO A 220 -4.92 -21.06 -11.80
CA PRO A 220 -3.85 -21.51 -10.91
C PRO A 220 -2.85 -20.37 -10.63
N GLY A 221 -2.01 -20.57 -9.64
CA GLY A 221 -0.75 -19.83 -9.51
C GLY A 221 0.16 -20.04 -10.72
N ASP A 222 1.31 -19.40 -10.72
CA ASP A 222 2.27 -19.57 -11.82
C ASP A 222 3.26 -20.73 -11.59
N GLY A 223 3.19 -21.41 -10.45
CA GLY A 223 4.03 -22.57 -10.11
C GLY A 223 5.45 -22.21 -9.70
N GLU A 224 5.79 -20.94 -9.64
CA GLU A 224 7.09 -20.44 -9.25
C GLU A 224 7.16 -20.12 -7.76
N ASP A 225 8.37 -20.20 -7.19
CA ASP A 225 8.65 -19.80 -5.83
C ASP A 225 8.75 -18.27 -5.73
N HIS A 226 7.78 -17.68 -5.09
CA HIS A 226 7.72 -16.23 -4.87
C HIS A 226 7.60 -15.89 -3.40
N ALA A 227 8.25 -14.81 -2.97
CA ALA A 227 8.09 -14.22 -1.66
C ALA A 227 8.05 -12.69 -1.73
N PHE A 228 7.36 -12.06 -0.80
CA PHE A 228 7.47 -10.63 -0.56
C PHE A 228 8.69 -10.31 0.31
N SER A 229 8.93 -11.11 1.34
CA SER A 229 10.04 -10.89 2.26
C SER A 229 11.36 -11.42 1.70
N TYR A 230 12.40 -10.64 1.89
CA TYR A 230 13.78 -11.05 1.58
C TYR A 230 14.36 -12.09 2.57
N GLU A 231 13.61 -12.41 3.64
CA GLU A 231 14.00 -13.42 4.64
C GLU A 231 13.26 -14.75 4.46
N THR A 232 12.32 -14.84 3.54
CA THR A 232 11.54 -16.06 3.30
C THR A 232 12.37 -17.09 2.55
N THR A 233 12.49 -18.28 3.16
CA THR A 233 13.21 -19.44 2.60
C THR A 233 12.30 -20.63 2.31
N GLU A 234 11.08 -20.61 2.85
CA GLU A 234 10.10 -21.68 2.68
C GLU A 234 8.93 -21.19 1.83
N PHE A 235 8.56 -21.98 0.82
CA PHE A 235 7.52 -21.60 -0.15
C PHE A 235 6.36 -22.60 -0.14
N VAL A 236 5.14 -22.07 -0.30
CA VAL A 236 3.93 -22.89 -0.38
C VAL A 236 3.88 -23.62 -1.72
N LYS A 237 3.97 -24.96 -1.70
CA LYS A 237 3.98 -25.81 -2.90
C LYS A 237 2.58 -26.29 -3.31
N ASP A 238 1.72 -26.56 -2.34
CA ASP A 238 0.32 -26.96 -2.57
C ASP A 238 -0.57 -25.71 -2.68
N GLN A 239 -0.64 -25.14 -3.88
CA GLN A 239 -1.39 -23.92 -4.15
C GLN A 239 -2.86 -24.22 -4.46
N VAL A 240 -3.76 -23.40 -3.92
CA VAL A 240 -5.21 -23.46 -4.16
C VAL A 240 -5.55 -22.53 -5.32
N PRO A 241 -6.24 -23.00 -6.38
CA PRO A 241 -6.61 -22.14 -7.49
C PRO A 241 -7.75 -21.17 -7.13
N CYS A 242 -7.86 -20.10 -7.90
CA CYS A 242 -9.07 -19.31 -8.03
C CYS A 242 -9.81 -19.73 -9.30
N TRP A 243 -11.04 -19.24 -9.49
CA TRP A 243 -11.79 -19.52 -10.71
C TRP A 243 -12.36 -18.23 -11.29
N LEU A 244 -12.47 -18.21 -12.60
CA LEU A 244 -12.97 -17.08 -13.38
C LEU A 244 -14.35 -17.39 -13.92
N THR A 245 -15.29 -16.47 -13.72
CA THR A 245 -16.61 -16.44 -14.34
C THR A 245 -16.96 -15.00 -14.75
N TYR A 246 -18.18 -14.79 -15.24
CA TYR A 246 -18.62 -13.49 -15.75
C TYR A 246 -20.08 -13.21 -15.40
N THR A 247 -20.44 -11.94 -15.28
CA THR A 247 -21.84 -11.51 -15.37
C THR A 247 -22.36 -11.78 -16.80
N ASN A 248 -23.67 -11.76 -16.97
CA ASN A 248 -24.34 -11.97 -18.25
C ASN A 248 -25.54 -11.02 -18.39
N SER A 249 -26.27 -11.11 -19.51
CA SER A 249 -27.45 -10.27 -19.76
C SER A 249 -28.52 -10.40 -18.67
N SER A 250 -28.79 -11.62 -18.17
CA SER A 250 -29.74 -11.82 -17.07
C SER A 250 -29.28 -11.13 -15.78
N THR A 251 -27.99 -11.20 -15.46
CA THR A 251 -27.41 -10.47 -14.33
C THR A 251 -27.62 -8.95 -14.49
N HIS A 252 -27.39 -8.44 -15.70
CA HIS A 252 -27.55 -7.01 -15.99
C HIS A 252 -29.01 -6.56 -15.92
N GLU A 253 -29.96 -7.36 -16.40
CA GLU A 253 -31.41 -7.09 -16.28
C GLU A 253 -31.87 -7.03 -14.82
N ILE A 254 -31.35 -7.92 -13.96
CA ILE A 254 -31.67 -7.91 -12.53
C ILE A 254 -31.16 -6.62 -11.89
N ILE A 255 -29.93 -6.21 -12.22
CA ILE A 255 -29.35 -4.95 -11.72
C ILE A 255 -30.18 -3.76 -12.20
N ASP A 256 -30.50 -3.69 -13.48
CA ASP A 256 -31.25 -2.60 -14.09
C ASP A 256 -32.61 -2.39 -13.42
N LYS A 257 -33.39 -3.45 -13.30
CA LYS A 257 -34.72 -3.44 -12.65
C LYS A 257 -34.67 -3.01 -11.18
N ASN A 258 -33.52 -3.17 -10.51
CA ASN A 258 -33.37 -2.87 -9.09
C ASN A 258 -32.42 -1.70 -8.80
N LEU A 259 -32.00 -0.96 -9.82
CA LEU A 259 -31.04 0.15 -9.65
C LEU A 259 -31.52 1.16 -8.62
N GLY A 260 -32.81 1.49 -8.63
CA GLY A 260 -33.45 2.39 -7.65
C GLY A 260 -33.52 1.86 -6.21
N ARG A 261 -33.25 0.54 -6.02
CA ARG A 261 -33.15 -0.10 -4.69
C ARG A 261 -31.70 -0.21 -4.20
N SER A 262 -30.71 0.13 -5.05
CA SER A 262 -29.32 0.21 -4.64
C SER A 262 -29.11 1.41 -3.75
N ALA A 263 -28.43 1.25 -2.62
CA ALA A 263 -28.13 2.33 -1.69
C ALA A 263 -27.33 3.48 -2.35
N MET A 264 -26.56 3.20 -3.38
CA MET A 264 -25.83 4.21 -4.18
C MET A 264 -26.78 5.10 -4.99
N TYR A 265 -27.81 4.52 -5.61
CA TYR A 265 -28.69 5.23 -6.56
C TYR A 265 -29.97 5.74 -5.91
N SER A 266 -30.33 5.22 -4.73
CA SER A 266 -31.48 5.72 -3.92
C SER A 266 -31.15 6.96 -3.09
N GLY A 267 -29.87 7.36 -3.02
CA GLY A 267 -29.43 8.51 -2.21
C GLY A 267 -29.25 8.23 -0.71
N VAL A 268 -29.31 6.97 -0.29
CA VAL A 268 -29.03 6.56 1.10
C VAL A 268 -27.55 6.75 1.44
N ILE A 269 -26.65 6.42 0.50
CA ILE A 269 -25.20 6.64 0.61
C ILE A 269 -24.89 8.09 0.22
N LYS A 270 -24.18 8.80 1.11
CA LYS A 270 -23.71 10.17 0.91
C LYS A 270 -22.20 10.22 0.63
N GLY A 271 -21.46 9.22 1.09
CA GLY A 271 -20.01 9.13 0.96
C GLY A 271 -19.54 8.88 -0.47
N THR A 272 -18.42 9.50 -0.85
CA THR A 272 -17.78 9.27 -2.15
C THR A 272 -17.12 7.89 -2.18
N GLY A 273 -17.41 7.11 -3.22
CA GLY A 273 -16.85 5.78 -3.43
C GLY A 273 -15.53 5.79 -4.20
N PRO A 274 -14.72 4.71 -4.09
CA PRO A 274 -13.46 4.60 -4.80
C PRO A 274 -13.65 4.38 -6.31
N ARG A 275 -12.98 5.17 -7.12
CA ARG A 275 -13.04 5.11 -8.59
C ARG A 275 -12.60 3.76 -9.16
N TYR A 276 -11.63 3.09 -8.54
CA TYR A 276 -11.00 1.87 -9.04
C TYR A 276 -11.49 0.58 -8.37
N CYS A 277 -12.51 0.66 -7.53
CA CYS A 277 -13.23 -0.48 -6.96
C CYS A 277 -14.73 -0.18 -6.98
N PRO A 278 -15.32 0.05 -8.19
CA PRO A 278 -16.73 0.35 -8.29
C PRO A 278 -17.57 -0.87 -7.89
N SER A 279 -18.76 -0.62 -7.37
CA SER A 279 -19.76 -1.68 -7.19
C SER A 279 -20.18 -2.26 -8.55
N ILE A 280 -20.85 -3.40 -8.56
CA ILE A 280 -21.33 -3.99 -9.82
C ILE A 280 -22.37 -3.09 -10.49
N GLU A 281 -23.18 -2.38 -9.70
CA GLU A 281 -24.13 -1.38 -10.19
C GLU A 281 -23.41 -0.23 -10.89
N ASP A 282 -22.31 0.27 -10.30
CA ASP A 282 -21.48 1.31 -10.92
C ASP A 282 -20.82 0.83 -12.21
N LYS A 283 -20.36 -0.43 -12.25
CA LYS A 283 -19.79 -1.02 -13.46
C LYS A 283 -20.83 -1.11 -14.57
N TYR A 284 -22.03 -1.58 -14.23
CA TYR A 284 -23.13 -1.68 -15.17
C TYR A 284 -23.49 -0.31 -15.77
N VAL A 285 -23.63 0.71 -14.95
CA VAL A 285 -24.01 2.08 -15.41
C VAL A 285 -22.89 2.75 -16.20
N ARG A 286 -21.63 2.66 -15.74
CA ARG A 286 -20.48 3.35 -16.37
C ARG A 286 -19.95 2.66 -17.62
N PHE A 287 -20.10 1.33 -17.70
CA PHE A 287 -19.60 0.49 -18.78
C PHE A 287 -20.72 -0.34 -19.38
N ASN A 288 -21.82 0.29 -19.72
CA ASN A 288 -23.01 -0.33 -20.29
C ASN A 288 -22.79 -0.89 -21.69
N ASP A 289 -21.70 -0.50 -22.37
CA ASP A 289 -21.22 -1.06 -23.63
C ASP A 289 -20.63 -2.47 -23.48
N LYS A 290 -20.34 -2.92 -22.25
CA LYS A 290 -19.77 -4.23 -21.97
C LYS A 290 -20.86 -5.28 -21.78
N GLU A 291 -20.84 -6.32 -22.59
CA GLU A 291 -21.78 -7.45 -22.49
C GLU A 291 -21.64 -8.23 -21.18
N ARG A 292 -20.46 -8.21 -20.57
CA ARG A 292 -20.15 -8.94 -19.34
C ARG A 292 -19.00 -8.29 -18.54
N HIS A 293 -19.03 -8.49 -17.23
CA HIS A 293 -17.97 -8.10 -16.31
C HIS A 293 -17.31 -9.35 -15.72
N GLN A 294 -15.99 -9.31 -15.61
CA GLN A 294 -15.17 -10.37 -15.06
C GLN A 294 -15.34 -10.50 -13.56
N LEU A 295 -15.48 -11.75 -13.08
CA LEU A 295 -15.60 -12.12 -11.68
C LEU A 295 -14.60 -13.22 -11.35
N PHE A 296 -13.94 -13.11 -10.19
CA PHE A 296 -13.10 -14.18 -9.65
C PHE A 296 -13.76 -14.80 -8.42
N LEU A 297 -13.74 -16.11 -8.35
CA LEU A 297 -14.13 -16.89 -7.19
C LEU A 297 -12.85 -17.22 -6.42
N GLU A 298 -12.67 -16.56 -5.29
CA GLU A 298 -11.42 -16.59 -4.51
C GLU A 298 -11.68 -17.28 -3.16
N PRO A 299 -11.05 -18.45 -2.88
CA PRO A 299 -11.13 -19.07 -1.55
C PRO A 299 -10.61 -18.12 -0.47
N GLU A 300 -11.31 -17.99 0.65
CA GLU A 300 -10.89 -17.16 1.77
C GLU A 300 -9.90 -17.88 2.72
N GLY A 301 -9.63 -19.16 2.49
CA GLY A 301 -8.69 -19.98 3.25
C GLY A 301 -8.73 -21.45 2.86
N ARG A 302 -7.81 -22.26 3.42
CA ARG A 302 -7.76 -23.70 3.17
C ARG A 302 -8.84 -24.49 3.92
N ASN A 303 -9.18 -24.04 5.12
CA ASN A 303 -10.06 -24.75 6.05
C ASN A 303 -11.44 -24.09 6.15
N THR A 304 -11.88 -23.37 5.12
CA THR A 304 -13.20 -22.76 5.04
C THR A 304 -13.86 -23.06 3.68
N LYS A 305 -15.18 -23.04 3.67
CA LYS A 305 -15.98 -23.13 2.45
C LYS A 305 -16.38 -21.75 1.91
N GLU A 306 -15.90 -20.68 2.50
CA GLU A 306 -16.19 -19.32 2.05
C GLU A 306 -15.42 -18.98 0.77
N ILE A 307 -16.16 -18.66 -0.28
CA ILE A 307 -15.65 -18.16 -1.56
C ILE A 307 -16.03 -16.69 -1.70
N TYR A 308 -15.04 -15.83 -1.82
CA TYR A 308 -15.19 -14.41 -2.10
C TYR A 308 -15.48 -14.19 -3.58
N VAL A 309 -16.59 -13.51 -3.92
CA VAL A 309 -16.97 -13.26 -5.33
C VAL A 309 -16.38 -11.92 -5.78
N GLN A 310 -15.07 -11.91 -6.07
CA GLN A 310 -14.34 -10.71 -6.46
C GLN A 310 -14.92 -10.09 -7.72
N GLY A 311 -15.20 -8.79 -7.65
CA GLY A 311 -15.76 -8.02 -8.76
C GLY A 311 -17.26 -7.80 -8.67
N LEU A 312 -17.95 -8.49 -7.74
CA LEU A 312 -19.40 -8.40 -7.51
C LEU A 312 -19.75 -7.57 -6.26
N SER A 313 -18.90 -6.60 -5.88
CA SER A 313 -19.18 -5.69 -4.77
C SER A 313 -20.51 -4.96 -5.01
N THR A 314 -21.40 -4.95 -4.01
CA THR A 314 -22.75 -4.44 -4.17
C THR A 314 -23.33 -3.88 -2.88
N SER A 315 -24.28 -2.96 -3.02
CA SER A 315 -25.15 -2.48 -1.94
C SER A 315 -26.64 -2.73 -2.22
N LEU A 316 -26.95 -3.61 -3.14
CA LEU A 316 -28.33 -4.05 -3.43
C LEU A 316 -28.93 -4.83 -2.24
N PRO A 317 -30.26 -4.84 -2.09
CA PRO A 317 -30.95 -5.63 -1.05
C PRO A 317 -30.66 -7.13 -1.15
N ASP A 318 -30.83 -7.86 -0.05
CA ASP A 318 -30.53 -9.31 0.05
C ASP A 318 -31.24 -10.16 -1.00
N ASP A 319 -32.53 -9.92 -1.24
CA ASP A 319 -33.29 -10.63 -2.29
C ASP A 319 -32.66 -10.45 -3.67
N VAL A 320 -32.29 -9.22 -4.03
CA VAL A 320 -31.66 -8.92 -5.32
C VAL A 320 -30.27 -9.52 -5.41
N GLN A 321 -29.50 -9.52 -4.33
CA GLN A 321 -28.18 -10.17 -4.31
C GLN A 321 -28.28 -11.66 -4.61
N ARG A 322 -29.29 -12.36 -4.05
CA ARG A 322 -29.52 -13.79 -4.31
C ARG A 322 -29.84 -14.07 -5.78
N ASP A 323 -30.74 -13.28 -6.35
CA ASP A 323 -31.13 -13.42 -7.75
C ASP A 323 -29.95 -13.12 -8.68
N MET A 324 -29.23 -12.04 -8.40
CA MET A 324 -28.06 -11.62 -9.15
C MET A 324 -26.93 -12.67 -9.11
N VAL A 325 -26.59 -13.20 -7.94
CA VAL A 325 -25.56 -14.23 -7.79
C VAL A 325 -25.96 -15.49 -8.57
N ARG A 326 -27.22 -15.94 -8.44
CA ARG A 326 -27.73 -17.16 -9.10
C ARG A 326 -27.91 -17.03 -10.61
N SER A 327 -27.86 -15.83 -11.15
CA SER A 327 -27.86 -15.61 -12.60
C SER A 327 -26.50 -15.89 -13.27
N ILE A 328 -25.43 -16.05 -12.47
CA ILE A 328 -24.04 -16.19 -12.93
C ILE A 328 -23.70 -17.65 -13.16
N ALA A 329 -23.01 -17.96 -14.27
CA ALA A 329 -22.58 -19.32 -14.59
C ALA A 329 -21.68 -19.91 -13.49
N GLY A 330 -22.04 -21.11 -13.03
CA GLY A 330 -21.40 -21.80 -11.90
C GLY A 330 -21.95 -21.43 -10.54
N LEU A 331 -22.81 -20.41 -10.43
CA LEU A 331 -23.40 -19.93 -9.18
C LEU A 331 -24.93 -20.12 -9.12
N GLU A 332 -25.53 -20.87 -10.05
CA GLU A 332 -26.99 -21.02 -10.17
C GLU A 332 -27.64 -21.56 -8.90
N ASN A 333 -26.91 -22.39 -8.17
CA ASN A 333 -27.37 -22.98 -6.90
C ASN A 333 -26.65 -22.37 -5.67
N ALA A 334 -25.97 -21.24 -5.85
CA ALA A 334 -25.13 -20.66 -4.82
C ALA A 334 -25.92 -20.33 -3.54
N VAL A 335 -25.35 -20.72 -2.41
CA VAL A 335 -25.79 -20.37 -1.07
C VAL A 335 -24.93 -19.22 -0.57
N ILE A 336 -25.53 -18.05 -0.38
CA ILE A 336 -24.83 -16.89 0.17
C ILE A 336 -24.61 -17.13 1.66
N MET A 337 -23.35 -17.10 2.08
CA MET A 337 -22.94 -17.19 3.49
C MET A 337 -22.87 -15.81 4.15
N ARG A 338 -22.46 -14.78 3.38
CA ARG A 338 -22.42 -13.37 3.79
C ARG A 338 -22.87 -12.49 2.63
N ASN A 339 -23.75 -11.55 2.92
CA ASN A 339 -24.14 -10.56 1.92
C ASN A 339 -23.02 -9.58 1.61
N GLY A 340 -23.03 -9.06 0.39
CA GLY A 340 -22.31 -7.85 0.04
C GLY A 340 -22.93 -6.64 0.73
N TYR A 341 -22.12 -5.65 1.06
CA TYR A 341 -22.58 -4.39 1.64
C TYR A 341 -21.65 -3.24 1.27
N ALA A 342 -22.21 -2.04 1.34
CA ALA A 342 -21.40 -0.83 1.39
C ALA A 342 -21.16 -0.42 2.84
N ILE A 343 -20.01 0.18 3.11
CA ILE A 343 -19.71 0.81 4.39
C ILE A 343 -19.29 2.25 4.17
N GLU A 344 -19.98 3.19 4.84
CA GLU A 344 -19.59 4.58 4.94
C GLU A 344 -18.78 4.80 6.22
N TYR A 345 -17.79 5.67 6.17
CA TYR A 345 -16.90 5.97 7.27
C TYR A 345 -16.31 7.37 7.14
N ASP A 346 -15.82 7.93 8.25
CA ASP A 346 -15.15 9.20 8.26
C ASP A 346 -13.65 9.04 8.03
N ALA A 347 -13.08 10.02 7.34
CA ALA A 347 -11.65 10.17 7.14
C ALA A 347 -11.24 11.63 7.36
N VAL A 348 -10.02 11.87 7.81
CA VAL A 348 -9.46 13.21 7.91
C VAL A 348 -8.96 13.68 6.55
N ASN A 349 -9.04 14.97 6.29
CA ASN A 349 -8.42 15.55 5.11
C ASN A 349 -6.89 15.46 5.25
N PRO A 350 -6.19 14.66 4.42
CA PRO A 350 -4.77 14.37 4.62
C PRO A 350 -3.84 15.58 4.38
N THR A 351 -4.32 16.67 3.79
CA THR A 351 -3.54 17.91 3.68
C THR A 351 -3.29 18.59 5.03
N THR A 352 -3.98 18.15 6.09
CA THR A 352 -3.75 18.58 7.48
C THR A 352 -2.61 17.83 8.17
N LEU A 353 -1.92 16.94 7.45
CA LEU A 353 -0.79 16.17 7.95
C LEU A 353 0.54 16.74 7.44
N TRP A 354 1.58 16.58 8.26
CA TRP A 354 2.96 16.70 7.82
C TRP A 354 3.38 15.46 7.00
N PRO A 355 4.48 15.53 6.24
CA PRO A 355 5.05 14.33 5.56
C PRO A 355 5.43 13.19 6.52
N THR A 356 5.57 13.47 7.80
CA THR A 356 5.77 12.49 8.87
C THR A 356 4.51 11.73 9.25
N LEU A 357 3.35 12.15 8.74
CA LEU A 357 1.99 11.73 9.11
C LEU A 357 1.53 12.24 10.50
N GLU A 358 2.28 13.14 11.11
CA GLU A 358 1.82 13.90 12.27
C GLU A 358 0.81 14.95 11.86
N THR A 359 -0.21 15.19 12.68
CA THR A 359 -1.21 16.24 12.42
C THR A 359 -0.62 17.64 12.65
N LYS A 360 -1.04 18.61 11.85
CA LYS A 360 -0.65 20.03 12.03
C LYS A 360 -1.37 20.71 13.18
N LEU A 361 -2.50 20.14 13.62
CA LEU A 361 -3.38 20.71 14.63
C LEU A 361 -2.94 20.36 16.07
N ILE A 362 -2.53 19.12 16.29
CA ILE A 362 -2.26 18.57 17.62
C ILE A 362 -0.86 17.97 17.63
N ASP A 363 0.01 18.50 18.48
CA ASP A 363 1.37 17.98 18.67
C ASP A 363 1.34 16.56 19.26
N GLY A 364 2.15 15.66 18.69
CA GLY A 364 2.23 14.25 19.10
C GLY A 364 1.08 13.38 18.62
N LEU A 365 0.13 13.90 17.81
CA LEU A 365 -0.95 13.12 17.24
C LEU A 365 -0.65 12.78 15.78
N PHE A 366 -0.63 11.48 15.45
CA PHE A 366 -0.42 10.94 14.11
C PHE A 366 -1.68 10.22 13.62
N THR A 367 -1.84 10.14 12.31
CA THR A 367 -2.88 9.31 11.68
C THR A 367 -2.27 8.49 10.54
N ALA A 368 -2.72 7.24 10.37
CA ALA A 368 -2.23 6.38 9.31
C ALA A 368 -3.30 5.41 8.79
N GLY A 369 -3.21 5.10 7.50
CA GLY A 369 -4.11 4.15 6.84
C GLY A 369 -5.37 4.81 6.29
N GLN A 370 -6.48 4.09 6.37
CA GLN A 370 -7.72 4.48 5.69
C GLN A 370 -8.35 5.75 6.28
N ILE A 371 -8.07 6.08 7.54
CA ILE A 371 -8.46 7.36 8.14
C ILE A 371 -7.91 8.58 7.36
N ASN A 372 -6.80 8.41 6.62
CA ASN A 372 -6.21 9.45 5.76
C ASN A 372 -6.79 9.43 4.33
N GLY A 373 -7.93 8.77 4.14
CA GLY A 373 -8.63 8.73 2.85
C GLY A 373 -8.03 7.77 1.83
N THR A 374 -7.24 6.79 2.22
CA THR A 374 -6.74 5.73 1.33
C THR A 374 -7.67 4.52 1.30
N SER A 375 -7.51 3.64 0.29
CA SER A 375 -8.26 2.40 0.18
C SER A 375 -7.34 1.26 -0.25
N GLY A 376 -6.98 0.41 0.71
CA GLY A 376 -6.16 -0.80 0.50
C GLY A 376 -5.31 -1.15 1.70
N TYR A 377 -5.02 -2.44 1.86
CA TYR A 377 -4.21 -2.97 2.97
C TYR A 377 -2.77 -2.48 2.89
N GLU A 378 -2.21 -2.45 1.69
CA GLU A 378 -0.83 -2.07 1.41
C GLU A 378 -0.61 -0.56 1.62
N GLU A 379 -1.58 0.26 1.18
CA GLU A 379 -1.55 1.70 1.45
C GLU A 379 -1.63 1.99 2.96
N ALA A 380 -2.39 1.19 3.69
CA ALA A 380 -2.48 1.29 5.14
C ALA A 380 -1.16 0.87 5.82
N ALA A 381 -0.57 -0.24 5.40
CA ALA A 381 0.72 -0.74 5.91
C ALA A 381 1.86 0.27 5.66
N GLY A 382 1.95 0.81 4.44
CA GLY A 382 2.97 1.81 4.09
C GLY A 382 2.89 3.09 4.91
N GLN A 383 1.67 3.58 5.19
CA GLN A 383 1.48 4.71 6.10
C GLN A 383 1.77 4.33 7.55
N GLY A 384 1.30 3.14 7.98
CA GLY A 384 1.50 2.66 9.34
C GLY A 384 2.95 2.57 9.73
N ILE A 385 3.78 1.93 8.90
CA ILE A 385 5.21 1.79 9.19
C ILE A 385 5.90 3.17 9.30
N MET A 386 5.57 4.11 8.41
CA MET A 386 6.14 5.46 8.45
C MET A 386 5.68 6.25 9.67
N ALA A 387 4.40 6.16 10.04
CA ALA A 387 3.89 6.80 11.25
C ALA A 387 4.55 6.24 12.52
N GLY A 388 4.71 4.91 12.59
CA GLY A 388 5.39 4.26 13.72
C GLY A 388 6.86 4.67 13.86
N ILE A 389 7.61 4.68 12.76
CA ILE A 389 9.00 5.15 12.73
C ILE A 389 9.08 6.60 13.21
N ASN A 390 8.26 7.48 12.63
CA ASN A 390 8.32 8.92 12.92
C ASN A 390 7.80 9.26 14.34
N ALA A 391 6.82 8.53 14.84
CA ALA A 391 6.39 8.62 16.22
C ALA A 391 7.53 8.27 17.20
N ALA A 392 8.25 7.18 16.93
CA ALA A 392 9.40 6.79 17.73
C ALA A 392 10.56 7.81 17.63
N CYS A 393 10.87 8.29 16.42
CA CYS A 393 11.87 9.37 16.22
C CYS A 393 11.52 10.61 17.05
N LYS A 394 10.23 11.03 17.05
CA LYS A 394 9.77 12.17 17.85
C LYS A 394 10.00 11.95 19.35
N VAL A 395 9.71 10.75 19.86
CA VAL A 395 9.93 10.38 21.27
C VAL A 395 11.42 10.41 21.63
N LEU A 396 12.27 9.92 20.73
CA LEU A 396 13.71 9.78 20.93
C LEU A 396 14.49 11.09 20.63
N GLY A 397 13.83 12.09 20.03
CA GLY A 397 14.49 13.32 19.59
C GLY A 397 15.40 13.12 18.38
N GLU A 398 15.10 12.11 17.55
CA GLU A 398 15.81 11.81 16.32
C GLU A 398 15.17 12.51 15.09
N GLU A 399 15.96 12.68 14.03
CA GLU A 399 15.44 13.18 12.76
C GLU A 399 14.38 12.24 12.18
N PRO A 400 13.25 12.78 11.69
CA PRO A 400 12.19 11.95 11.11
C PRO A 400 12.62 11.32 9.78
N MET A 401 12.11 10.13 9.50
CA MET A 401 12.27 9.51 8.20
C MET A 401 11.21 10.04 7.22
N ILE A 402 11.65 10.65 6.13
CA ILE A 402 10.80 11.05 5.02
C ILE A 402 11.35 10.38 3.76
N LEU A 403 10.49 9.66 3.04
CA LEU A 403 10.83 9.01 1.79
C LEU A 403 10.45 9.90 0.60
N GLY A 404 11.39 10.08 -0.32
CA GLY A 404 11.16 10.81 -1.57
C GLY A 404 10.29 10.02 -2.56
N ARG A 405 9.71 10.74 -3.53
CA ARG A 405 8.94 10.14 -4.64
C ARG A 405 9.82 9.32 -5.59
N ASP A 406 11.11 9.55 -5.58
CA ASP A 406 12.15 8.83 -6.32
C ASP A 406 12.75 7.66 -5.53
N GLU A 407 12.50 7.59 -4.23
CA GLU A 407 13.01 6.55 -3.33
C GLU A 407 12.01 5.40 -3.10
N ALA A 408 10.71 5.71 -2.98
CA ALA A 408 9.70 4.70 -2.66
C ALA A 408 8.30 5.05 -3.17
N TYR A 409 7.48 4.03 -3.49
CA TYR A 409 6.05 4.19 -3.69
C TYR A 409 5.34 4.67 -2.41
N ILE A 410 5.84 4.30 -1.23
CA ILE A 410 5.39 4.86 0.07
C ILE A 410 5.60 6.37 0.08
N GLY A 411 6.74 6.87 -0.45
CA GLY A 411 6.99 8.29 -0.61
C GLY A 411 6.02 8.97 -1.57
N VAL A 412 5.74 8.34 -2.72
CA VAL A 412 4.71 8.82 -3.68
C VAL A 412 3.34 8.91 -3.01
N LEU A 413 2.94 7.87 -2.28
CA LEU A 413 1.67 7.80 -1.56
C LEU A 413 1.52 8.95 -0.56
N ILE A 414 2.50 9.11 0.34
CA ILE A 414 2.43 10.12 1.41
C ILE A 414 2.48 11.53 0.82
N ASP A 415 3.38 11.77 -0.13
CA ASP A 415 3.47 13.09 -0.77
C ASP A 415 2.16 13.47 -1.50
N ASP A 416 1.54 12.53 -2.24
CA ASP A 416 0.24 12.79 -2.88
C ASP A 416 -0.85 13.13 -1.84
N LEU A 417 -0.89 12.43 -0.70
CA LEU A 417 -1.87 12.69 0.36
C LEU A 417 -1.70 14.08 0.97
N VAL A 418 -0.48 14.42 1.40
CA VAL A 418 -0.25 15.66 2.16
C VAL A 418 -0.21 16.91 1.29
N THR A 419 0.05 16.78 -0.03
CA THR A 419 0.12 17.92 -0.96
C THR A 419 -1.14 18.10 -1.79
N LYS A 420 -1.66 17.02 -2.39
CA LYS A 420 -2.84 17.08 -3.29
C LYS A 420 -4.15 16.85 -2.54
N GLY A 421 -4.08 16.12 -1.40
CA GLY A 421 -5.28 15.65 -0.74
C GLY A 421 -6.03 14.60 -1.56
N THR A 422 -7.25 14.30 -1.17
CA THR A 422 -8.10 13.38 -1.91
C THR A 422 -9.57 13.73 -1.76
N ASN A 423 -10.30 13.74 -2.88
CA ASN A 423 -11.75 13.93 -2.93
C ASN A 423 -12.52 12.61 -3.10
N GLU A 424 -11.80 11.53 -3.34
CA GLU A 424 -12.28 10.15 -3.45
C GLU A 424 -11.26 9.22 -2.76
N PRO A 425 -11.64 8.05 -2.27
CA PRO A 425 -10.68 7.13 -1.65
C PRO A 425 -9.46 6.90 -2.54
N TYR A 426 -8.29 7.36 -2.06
CA TYR A 426 -7.03 7.28 -2.80
C TYR A 426 -6.62 5.83 -2.98
N ARG A 427 -6.18 5.50 -4.19
CA ARG A 427 -5.60 4.21 -4.51
C ARG A 427 -4.27 4.38 -5.22
N LEU A 428 -3.28 3.63 -4.76
CA LEU A 428 -1.97 3.65 -5.37
C LEU A 428 -2.00 2.87 -6.70
N LEU A 429 -1.50 3.52 -7.76
CA LEU A 429 -1.41 2.97 -9.11
C LEU A 429 0.00 3.19 -9.65
N THR A 430 0.45 2.33 -10.57
CA THR A 430 1.77 2.48 -11.20
C THR A 430 1.92 3.81 -11.97
N SER A 431 0.81 4.39 -12.44
CA SER A 431 0.79 5.67 -13.15
C SER A 431 1.04 6.89 -12.26
N ARG A 432 0.96 6.74 -10.93
CA ARG A 432 1.21 7.84 -10.00
C ARG A 432 2.69 8.11 -9.74
N ALA A 433 3.55 7.13 -10.03
CA ALA A 433 5.00 7.26 -9.88
C ALA A 433 5.64 7.74 -11.19
N GLU A 434 6.30 8.88 -11.13
CA GLU A 434 7.04 9.47 -12.26
C GLU A 434 8.27 8.62 -12.60
N HIS A 435 8.91 8.08 -11.56
CA HIS A 435 10.18 7.33 -11.66
C HIS A 435 9.98 5.82 -11.44
N ARG A 436 8.87 5.24 -11.96
CA ARG A 436 8.51 3.83 -11.72
C ARG A 436 9.57 2.81 -12.12
N LEU A 437 10.49 3.15 -13.03
CA LEU A 437 11.61 2.26 -13.39
C LEU A 437 12.68 2.21 -12.28
N LEU A 438 12.77 3.24 -11.45
CA LEU A 438 13.62 3.22 -10.25
C LEU A 438 12.94 2.51 -9.08
N LEU A 439 11.59 2.54 -9.03
CA LEU A 439 10.77 2.00 -7.94
C LEU A 439 10.20 0.62 -8.31
N ARG A 440 11.07 -0.38 -8.49
CA ARG A 440 10.66 -1.70 -8.93
C ARG A 440 10.40 -2.63 -7.76
N HIS A 441 9.65 -3.71 -8.04
CA HIS A 441 9.40 -4.80 -7.11
C HIS A 441 10.68 -5.53 -6.70
N ASP A 442 11.61 -5.73 -7.64
CA ASP A 442 12.86 -6.47 -7.44
C ASP A 442 13.87 -5.74 -6.57
N ASN A 443 13.85 -4.40 -6.53
CA ASN A 443 14.91 -3.59 -5.93
C ASN A 443 14.50 -2.79 -4.67
N ALA A 444 13.42 -3.14 -4.00
CA ALA A 444 12.99 -2.40 -2.81
C ALA A 444 14.04 -2.47 -1.67
N ASP A 445 14.72 -3.61 -1.51
CA ASP A 445 15.83 -3.78 -0.58
C ASP A 445 17.01 -2.87 -0.92
N MET A 446 17.39 -2.79 -2.20
CA MET A 446 18.49 -1.94 -2.67
C MET A 446 18.25 -0.46 -2.39
N ARG A 447 16.98 -0.04 -2.32
CA ARG A 447 16.58 1.35 -2.05
C ARG A 447 16.45 1.68 -0.56
N LEU A 448 16.00 0.73 0.27
CA LEU A 448 15.48 1.04 1.61
C LEU A 448 16.17 0.29 2.76
N THR A 449 16.83 -0.85 2.54
CA THR A 449 17.38 -1.65 3.66
C THR A 449 18.51 -0.94 4.40
N GLU A 450 19.39 -0.22 3.71
CA GLU A 450 20.46 0.55 4.37
C GLU A 450 19.86 1.68 5.23
N LYS A 451 18.84 2.37 4.72
CA LYS A 451 18.11 3.39 5.49
C LYS A 451 17.43 2.76 6.70
N ALA A 452 16.79 1.60 6.54
CA ALA A 452 16.16 0.86 7.63
C ALA A 452 17.16 0.46 8.73
N TYR A 453 18.34 0.00 8.35
CA TYR A 453 19.40 -0.33 9.29
C TYR A 453 19.87 0.88 10.09
N ASN A 454 20.08 2.02 9.43
CA ASN A 454 20.48 3.28 10.08
C ASN A 454 19.42 3.80 11.08
N TYR A 455 18.15 3.44 10.90
CA TYR A 455 17.06 3.72 11.82
C TYR A 455 16.76 2.59 12.83
N CYS A 456 17.63 1.59 12.93
CA CYS A 456 17.50 0.43 13.83
C CYS A 456 16.22 -0.40 13.62
N LEU A 457 15.70 -0.47 12.38
CA LEU A 457 14.47 -1.18 12.04
C LEU A 457 14.71 -2.63 11.62
N VAL A 458 15.92 -2.95 11.19
CA VAL A 458 16.32 -4.30 10.78
C VAL A 458 17.55 -4.74 11.55
N THR A 459 17.71 -6.07 11.69
CA THR A 459 18.85 -6.66 12.41
C THR A 459 20.14 -6.55 11.61
N GLU A 460 21.28 -6.62 12.30
CA GLU A 460 22.59 -6.68 11.67
C GLU A 460 22.73 -7.89 10.73
N GLU A 461 22.17 -9.04 11.11
CA GLU A 461 22.18 -10.25 10.26
C GLU A 461 21.47 -9.98 8.92
N ARG A 462 20.28 -9.35 8.96
CA ARG A 462 19.54 -8.98 7.75
C ARG A 462 20.30 -7.97 6.90
N TYR A 463 20.91 -6.99 7.52
CA TYR A 463 21.72 -5.98 6.83
C TYR A 463 22.96 -6.62 6.17
N ASN A 464 23.63 -7.54 6.83
CA ASN A 464 24.79 -8.27 6.28
C ASN A 464 24.39 -9.11 5.05
N LYS A 465 23.27 -9.84 5.10
CA LYS A 465 22.73 -10.57 3.93
C LYS A 465 22.43 -9.63 2.75
N PHE A 466 21.88 -8.45 3.04
CA PHE A 466 21.67 -7.41 2.01
C PHE A 466 23.00 -6.93 1.42
N CYS A 467 24.02 -6.68 2.22
CA CYS A 467 25.33 -6.25 1.75
C CYS A 467 26.00 -7.33 0.87
N GLU A 468 25.89 -8.61 1.24
CA GLU A 468 26.35 -9.73 0.44
C GLU A 468 25.67 -9.78 -0.92
N LYS A 469 24.33 -9.66 -0.96
CA LYS A 469 23.57 -9.61 -2.20
C LYS A 469 24.02 -8.42 -3.08
N ARG A 470 24.16 -7.23 -2.50
CA ARG A 470 24.60 -6.02 -3.20
C ARG A 470 25.98 -6.20 -3.82
N SER A 471 26.90 -6.82 -3.08
CA SER A 471 28.25 -7.16 -3.59
C SER A 471 28.18 -8.15 -4.74
N MET A 472 27.43 -9.25 -4.60
CA MET A 472 27.28 -10.26 -5.66
C MET A 472 26.74 -9.64 -6.97
N VAL A 473 25.77 -8.72 -6.88
CA VAL A 473 25.22 -8.03 -8.07
C VAL A 473 26.33 -7.17 -8.73
N ALA A 474 27.05 -6.38 -7.95
CA ALA A 474 28.12 -5.52 -8.46
C ALA A 474 29.27 -6.33 -9.07
N ASP A 475 29.71 -7.37 -8.38
CA ASP A 475 30.81 -8.24 -8.82
C ASP A 475 30.46 -8.97 -10.13
N GLU A 476 29.22 -9.45 -10.25
CA GLU A 476 28.77 -10.13 -11.46
C GLU A 476 28.67 -9.16 -12.66
N ILE A 477 28.13 -7.97 -12.45
CA ILE A 477 28.10 -6.95 -13.52
C ILE A 477 29.53 -6.62 -13.97
N GLU A 478 30.47 -6.47 -13.04
CA GLU A 478 31.88 -6.17 -13.38
C GLU A 478 32.54 -7.35 -14.09
N ARG A 479 32.28 -8.59 -13.64
CA ARG A 479 32.75 -9.81 -14.30
C ARG A 479 32.26 -9.88 -15.75
N LEU A 480 30.97 -9.61 -16.00
CA LEU A 480 30.38 -9.63 -17.35
C LEU A 480 30.99 -8.55 -18.27
N LYS A 481 31.52 -7.44 -17.75
CA LYS A 481 32.21 -6.40 -18.52
C LYS A 481 33.61 -6.83 -18.99
N THR A 482 34.22 -7.78 -18.31
CA THR A 482 35.60 -8.21 -18.62
C THR A 482 35.65 -9.53 -19.39
N PHE A 483 34.62 -10.35 -19.28
CA PHE A 483 34.55 -11.67 -19.89
C PHE A 483 34.13 -11.61 -21.36
N ARG A 484 34.89 -12.31 -22.25
CA ARG A 484 34.60 -12.36 -23.69
C ARG A 484 34.08 -13.72 -24.14
N ILE A 485 33.02 -13.70 -24.94
CA ILE A 485 32.46 -14.84 -25.66
C ILE A 485 33.03 -14.83 -27.09
N THR A 486 33.70 -15.91 -27.49
CA THR A 486 34.33 -16.03 -28.82
C THR A 486 33.43 -16.81 -29.78
N PRO A 487 33.45 -16.48 -31.10
CA PRO A 487 32.62 -17.13 -32.12
C PRO A 487 33.21 -18.49 -32.54
N THR A 488 33.22 -19.47 -31.63
CA THR A 488 33.56 -20.86 -31.98
C THR A 488 32.37 -21.54 -32.66
N ALA A 489 32.60 -22.66 -33.39
CA ALA A 489 31.51 -23.43 -33.98
C ALA A 489 30.43 -23.82 -32.94
N ALA A 490 30.86 -24.27 -31.74
CA ALA A 490 29.95 -24.60 -30.66
C ALA A 490 29.16 -23.38 -30.14
N THR A 491 29.78 -22.20 -30.04
CA THR A 491 29.08 -20.97 -29.64
C THR A 491 28.05 -20.54 -30.68
N LEU A 492 28.34 -20.69 -31.96
CA LEU A 492 27.42 -20.34 -33.04
C LEU A 492 26.21 -21.31 -33.06
N GLU A 493 26.45 -22.62 -32.86
CA GLU A 493 25.36 -23.61 -32.72
C GLU A 493 24.42 -23.25 -31.56
N LYS A 494 24.98 -22.93 -30.39
CA LYS A 494 24.20 -22.51 -29.22
C LYS A 494 23.40 -21.23 -29.48
N LEU A 495 23.94 -20.25 -30.22
CA LEU A 495 23.21 -19.04 -30.60
C LEU A 495 22.00 -19.36 -31.49
N VAL A 496 22.14 -20.30 -32.41
CA VAL A 496 21.02 -20.78 -33.24
C VAL A 496 19.95 -21.44 -32.37
N GLU A 497 20.34 -22.31 -31.43
CA GLU A 497 19.41 -22.94 -30.46
C GLU A 497 18.62 -21.89 -29.65
N LEU A 498 19.30 -20.81 -29.28
CA LEU A 498 18.71 -19.71 -28.48
C LEU A 498 17.95 -18.69 -29.35
N ASN A 499 17.81 -18.90 -30.67
CA ASN A 499 17.22 -17.96 -31.62
C ASN A 499 17.81 -16.56 -31.55
N SER A 500 19.13 -16.46 -31.29
CA SER A 500 19.86 -15.19 -31.21
C SER A 500 20.77 -15.02 -32.42
N ALA A 501 21.02 -13.77 -32.81
CA ALA A 501 21.85 -13.44 -33.95
C ALA A 501 23.30 -13.92 -33.74
N GLU A 502 23.93 -14.45 -34.81
CA GLU A 502 25.34 -14.85 -34.82
C GLU A 502 26.28 -13.69 -34.51
N ILE A 503 27.43 -14.01 -33.96
CA ILE A 503 28.52 -13.08 -33.70
C ILE A 503 29.69 -13.38 -34.67
N ARG A 504 30.34 -12.32 -35.18
CA ARG A 504 31.49 -12.47 -36.08
C ARG A 504 32.81 -12.34 -35.35
N ASP A 505 32.83 -11.54 -34.28
CA ASP A 505 34.00 -11.25 -33.47
C ASP A 505 33.69 -11.56 -31.99
N GLY A 506 34.73 -11.66 -31.16
CA GLY A 506 34.57 -11.83 -29.73
C GLY A 506 33.83 -10.63 -29.11
N ILE A 507 32.74 -10.90 -28.44
CA ILE A 507 31.85 -9.92 -27.78
C ILE A 507 31.95 -10.04 -26.28
N LEU A 508 31.77 -8.94 -25.56
CA LEU A 508 31.67 -8.98 -24.08
C LEU A 508 30.37 -9.65 -23.62
N ALA A 509 30.45 -10.42 -22.54
CA ALA A 509 29.30 -11.12 -21.98
C ALA A 509 28.17 -10.14 -21.60
N ILE A 510 28.52 -8.95 -21.10
CA ILE A 510 27.54 -7.91 -20.79
C ILE A 510 26.77 -7.43 -22.05
N ASP A 511 27.43 -7.34 -23.20
CA ASP A 511 26.78 -6.95 -24.46
C ASP A 511 25.89 -8.06 -25.01
N MET A 512 26.23 -9.33 -24.74
CA MET A 512 25.33 -10.46 -25.00
C MET A 512 24.08 -10.39 -24.12
N LEU A 513 24.23 -10.10 -22.83
CA LEU A 513 23.10 -9.98 -21.90
C LEU A 513 22.16 -8.80 -22.23
N ARG A 514 22.65 -7.76 -22.91
CA ARG A 514 21.81 -6.64 -23.40
C ARG A 514 20.82 -7.07 -24.48
N ARG A 515 21.00 -8.24 -25.12
CA ARG A 515 20.04 -8.76 -26.09
C ARG A 515 18.74 -9.18 -25.39
N PRO A 516 17.57 -8.73 -25.85
CA PRO A 516 16.30 -9.01 -25.15
C PRO A 516 15.99 -10.51 -25.00
N GLU A 517 16.37 -11.31 -26.00
CA GLU A 517 16.11 -12.74 -26.07
C GLU A 517 17.03 -13.59 -25.17
N LEU A 518 18.15 -13.05 -24.71
CA LEU A 518 19.12 -13.81 -23.89
C LEU A 518 18.94 -13.52 -22.41
N SER A 519 18.84 -14.55 -21.59
CA SER A 519 18.92 -14.48 -20.13
C SER A 519 20.37 -14.53 -19.64
N HIS A 520 20.61 -14.26 -18.37
CA HIS A 520 21.91 -14.48 -17.73
C HIS A 520 22.37 -15.94 -17.86
N GLU A 521 21.49 -16.90 -17.65
CA GLU A 521 21.75 -18.32 -17.83
C GLU A 521 22.18 -18.65 -19.28
N ASN A 522 21.50 -18.04 -20.28
CA ASN A 522 21.90 -18.21 -21.68
C ASN A 522 23.30 -17.67 -21.94
N VAL A 523 23.68 -16.55 -21.33
CA VAL A 523 25.02 -15.97 -21.46
C VAL A 523 26.07 -16.88 -20.84
N LEU A 524 25.82 -17.44 -19.66
CA LEU A 524 26.69 -18.43 -19.03
C LEU A 524 26.83 -19.71 -19.90
N TYR A 525 25.69 -20.19 -20.44
CA TYR A 525 25.71 -21.35 -21.37
C TYR A 525 26.57 -21.11 -22.61
N LEU A 526 26.45 -19.92 -23.22
CA LEU A 526 27.31 -19.52 -24.36
C LEU A 526 28.78 -19.45 -23.98
N ALA A 527 29.06 -19.08 -22.75
CA ALA A 527 30.40 -18.93 -22.19
C ALA A 527 31.04 -20.26 -21.73
N ASN A 528 30.29 -21.36 -21.65
CA ASN A 528 30.64 -22.61 -20.93
C ASN A 528 31.02 -22.34 -19.46
N ASP A 529 30.29 -21.47 -18.81
CA ASP A 529 30.50 -21.04 -17.43
C ASP A 529 29.44 -21.70 -16.53
N GLU A 530 29.86 -22.34 -15.45
CA GLU A 530 29.02 -23.07 -14.50
C GLU A 530 28.71 -22.24 -13.22
N THR A 531 29.02 -20.94 -13.24
CA THR A 531 28.77 -20.04 -12.10
C THR A 531 27.29 -20.09 -11.70
N LYS A 532 27.02 -20.30 -10.42
CA LYS A 532 25.67 -20.30 -9.86
C LYS A 532 25.51 -19.13 -8.91
N LEU A 533 24.54 -18.30 -9.19
CA LEU A 533 24.15 -17.17 -8.34
C LEU A 533 22.70 -17.34 -7.84
N PRO A 534 22.34 -16.77 -6.69
CA PRO A 534 20.96 -16.71 -6.25
C PRO A 534 20.03 -16.09 -7.29
N LYS A 535 18.79 -16.61 -7.39
CA LYS A 535 17.80 -16.18 -8.40
C LYS A 535 17.53 -14.66 -8.36
N ASP A 536 17.46 -14.09 -7.18
CA ASP A 536 17.23 -12.66 -6.97
C ASP A 536 18.44 -11.78 -7.34
N VAL A 537 19.66 -12.30 -7.23
CA VAL A 537 20.88 -11.65 -7.74
C VAL A 537 20.86 -11.64 -9.26
N VAL A 538 20.58 -12.80 -9.89
CA VAL A 538 20.48 -12.93 -11.34
C VAL A 538 19.44 -11.99 -11.92
N GLU A 539 18.24 -11.95 -11.33
CA GLU A 539 17.17 -11.03 -11.76
C GLU A 539 17.62 -9.56 -11.71
N GLN A 540 18.30 -9.18 -10.62
CA GLN A 540 18.80 -7.82 -10.46
C GLN A 540 19.87 -7.47 -11.51
N VAL A 541 20.83 -8.37 -11.77
CA VAL A 541 21.87 -8.21 -12.80
C VAL A 541 21.24 -8.05 -14.18
N GLU A 542 20.28 -8.91 -14.56
CA GLU A 542 19.60 -8.82 -15.85
C GLU A 542 18.90 -7.47 -16.04
N ILE A 543 18.18 -7.01 -15.03
CA ILE A 543 17.44 -5.74 -15.12
C ILE A 543 18.40 -4.56 -15.20
N GLU A 544 19.42 -4.50 -14.33
CA GLU A 544 20.40 -3.43 -14.33
C GLU A 544 21.14 -3.33 -15.69
N VAL A 545 21.52 -4.45 -16.30
CA VAL A 545 22.22 -4.48 -17.59
C VAL A 545 21.29 -4.12 -18.76
N LYS A 546 20.12 -4.75 -18.84
CA LYS A 546 19.18 -4.55 -19.97
C LYS A 546 18.55 -3.17 -19.98
N TYR A 547 18.32 -2.57 -18.83
CA TYR A 547 17.65 -1.27 -18.68
C TYR A 547 18.63 -0.13 -18.30
N GLU A 548 19.95 -0.36 -18.31
CA GLU A 548 21.00 0.58 -17.91
C GLU A 548 20.77 2.00 -18.47
N GLY A 549 20.55 2.12 -19.77
CA GLY A 549 20.35 3.41 -20.44
C GLY A 549 19.10 4.17 -19.94
N TYR A 550 18.01 3.45 -19.70
CA TYR A 550 16.77 4.03 -19.18
C TYR A 550 16.90 4.41 -17.71
N ILE A 551 17.54 3.57 -16.89
CA ILE A 551 17.82 3.83 -15.48
C ILE A 551 18.68 5.09 -15.35
N LYS A 552 19.77 5.17 -16.10
CA LYS A 552 20.66 6.34 -16.13
C LYS A 552 19.93 7.63 -16.50
N LYS A 553 19.05 7.57 -17.52
CA LYS A 553 18.23 8.72 -17.92
C LYS A 553 17.25 9.13 -16.80
N SER A 554 16.63 8.18 -16.14
CA SER A 554 15.73 8.45 -14.99
C SER A 554 16.48 9.09 -13.83
N LEU A 555 17.67 8.58 -13.47
CA LEU A 555 18.52 9.18 -12.44
C LEU A 555 18.94 10.61 -12.76
N GLN A 556 19.29 10.90 -14.03
CA GLN A 556 19.60 12.25 -14.47
C GLN A 556 18.40 13.21 -14.34
N GLN A 557 17.17 12.71 -14.58
CA GLN A 557 15.96 13.51 -14.38
C GLN A 557 15.72 13.79 -12.89
N VAL A 558 15.89 12.78 -12.03
CA VAL A 558 15.81 12.94 -10.57
C VAL A 558 16.80 14.01 -10.11
N GLU A 559 18.08 13.91 -10.50
CA GLU A 559 19.12 14.86 -10.08
C GLU A 559 18.82 16.31 -10.50
N LYS A 560 18.27 16.50 -11.72
CA LYS A 560 17.86 17.84 -12.19
C LYS A 560 16.74 18.44 -11.34
N LEU A 561 15.78 17.61 -10.90
CA LEU A 561 14.66 18.06 -10.10
C LEU A 561 15.00 18.18 -8.60
N LYS A 562 16.05 17.50 -8.15
CA LYS A 562 16.43 17.40 -6.74
C LYS A 562 16.67 18.76 -6.10
N LYS A 563 17.43 19.63 -6.74
CA LYS A 563 17.71 20.98 -6.24
C LYS A 563 16.45 21.79 -6.00
N MET A 564 15.49 21.73 -6.91
CA MET A 564 14.19 22.40 -6.78
C MET A 564 13.32 21.71 -5.70
N ASN A 565 13.27 20.38 -5.72
CA ASN A 565 12.47 19.61 -4.78
C ASN A 565 12.91 19.77 -3.33
N GLU A 566 14.23 19.93 -3.10
CA GLU A 566 14.82 20.06 -1.76
C GLU A 566 14.89 21.51 -1.25
N MET A 567 14.63 22.51 -2.11
CA MET A 567 14.64 23.91 -1.67
C MET A 567 13.56 24.14 -0.60
N LYS A 568 14.01 24.37 0.63
CA LYS A 568 13.14 24.57 1.80
C LYS A 568 12.39 25.90 1.71
N ILE A 569 11.14 25.87 2.11
CA ILE A 569 10.31 27.05 2.36
C ILE A 569 10.43 27.36 3.85
N PRO A 570 10.85 28.58 4.25
CA PRO A 570 10.94 28.95 5.67
C PRO A 570 9.56 28.84 6.36
N ALA A 571 9.55 28.29 7.57
CA ALA A 571 8.31 28.10 8.32
C ALA A 571 7.60 29.42 8.70
N ASP A 572 8.39 30.51 8.77
CA ASP A 572 7.92 31.87 9.06
C ASP A 572 7.50 32.68 7.81
N LEU A 573 7.43 32.02 6.63
CA LEU A 573 7.03 32.67 5.39
C LEU A 573 5.53 33.01 5.41
N SER A 574 5.22 34.31 5.34
CA SER A 574 3.86 34.78 5.07
C SER A 574 3.59 34.82 3.57
N TYR A 575 2.70 33.96 3.08
CA TYR A 575 2.31 33.95 1.65
C TYR A 575 1.55 35.21 1.24
N ASP A 576 1.04 36.03 2.20
CA ASP A 576 0.44 37.34 1.92
C ASP A 576 1.46 38.38 1.48
N GLU A 577 2.69 38.23 1.90
CA GLU A 577 3.79 39.12 1.55
C GLU A 577 4.42 38.81 0.19
N VAL A 578 4.10 37.67 -0.42
CA VAL A 578 4.61 37.28 -1.74
C VAL A 578 3.83 38.04 -2.82
N PRO A 579 4.46 39.04 -3.52
CA PRO A 579 3.77 39.85 -4.51
C PRO A 579 3.42 39.01 -5.75
N SER A 580 2.32 39.35 -6.40
CA SER A 580 1.86 38.75 -7.68
C SER A 580 1.51 37.25 -7.61
N LEU A 581 1.46 36.65 -6.42
CA LEU A 581 0.99 35.28 -6.24
C LEU A 581 -0.52 35.22 -6.47
N ALA A 582 -1.00 34.28 -7.30
CA ALA A 582 -2.42 34.10 -7.54
C ALA A 582 -3.20 33.84 -6.24
N LEU A 583 -4.41 34.38 -6.12
CA LEU A 583 -5.22 34.26 -4.90
C LEU A 583 -5.47 32.79 -4.52
N GLU A 584 -5.83 31.95 -5.50
CA GLU A 584 -6.03 30.52 -5.29
C GLU A 584 -4.75 29.84 -4.80
N ALA A 585 -3.60 30.10 -5.44
CA ALA A 585 -2.32 29.55 -5.04
C ALA A 585 -1.96 29.96 -3.61
N ARG A 586 -2.17 31.22 -3.26
CA ARG A 586 -1.95 31.77 -1.91
C ARG A 586 -2.78 31.05 -0.86
N GLU A 587 -4.07 30.88 -1.08
CA GLU A 587 -4.96 30.14 -0.17
C GLU A 587 -4.55 28.68 -0.02
N LYS A 588 -4.21 28.02 -1.12
CA LYS A 588 -3.76 26.64 -1.12
C LYS A 588 -2.43 26.46 -0.36
N LEU A 589 -1.47 27.33 -0.62
CA LEU A 589 -0.17 27.30 0.09
C LEU A 589 -0.31 27.54 1.58
N LYS A 590 -1.20 28.47 2.00
CA LYS A 590 -1.52 28.69 3.42
C LYS A 590 -2.17 27.48 4.09
N LYS A 591 -3.05 26.77 3.36
CA LYS A 591 -3.74 25.58 3.88
C LYS A 591 -2.79 24.38 3.99
N VAL A 592 -1.97 24.15 2.97
CA VAL A 592 -1.10 22.96 2.88
C VAL A 592 0.21 23.15 3.63
N LEU A 593 0.74 24.37 3.74
CA LEU A 593 2.02 24.68 4.38
C LEU A 593 3.16 23.78 3.88
N PRO A 594 3.48 23.78 2.58
CA PRO A 594 4.52 22.91 2.02
C PRO A 594 5.88 23.25 2.61
N LEU A 595 6.67 22.21 2.92
CA LEU A 595 8.02 22.37 3.48
C LEU A 595 9.07 22.69 2.42
N THR A 596 8.79 22.35 1.14
CA THR A 596 9.71 22.56 0.02
C THR A 596 9.01 23.11 -1.22
N ILE A 597 9.77 23.71 -2.12
CA ILE A 597 9.27 24.18 -3.42
C ILE A 597 8.73 23.01 -4.25
N GLY A 598 9.36 21.83 -4.17
CA GLY A 598 8.85 20.64 -4.84
C GLY A 598 7.47 20.24 -4.35
N GLN A 599 7.19 20.30 -3.04
CA GLN A 599 5.85 20.06 -2.50
C GLN A 599 4.87 21.15 -2.97
N ALA A 600 5.26 22.43 -2.90
CA ALA A 600 4.43 23.53 -3.36
C ALA A 600 3.99 23.35 -4.83
N SER A 601 4.90 22.90 -5.70
CA SER A 601 4.61 22.69 -7.13
C SER A 601 3.61 21.56 -7.42
N ARG A 602 3.38 20.66 -6.47
CA ARG A 602 2.44 19.53 -6.60
C ARG A 602 1.05 19.82 -6.01
N ILE A 603 0.89 20.95 -5.34
CA ILE A 603 -0.41 21.35 -4.78
C ILE A 603 -1.37 21.69 -5.92
N SER A 604 -2.55 21.09 -5.91
CA SER A 604 -3.60 21.42 -6.89
C SER A 604 -4.04 22.89 -6.75
N GLY A 605 -4.01 23.64 -7.85
CA GLY A 605 -4.29 25.09 -7.88
C GLY A 605 -3.07 25.99 -7.76
N VAL A 606 -1.87 25.43 -7.59
CA VAL A 606 -0.58 26.14 -7.72
C VAL A 606 0.02 25.83 -9.09
N ASN A 607 0.23 26.86 -9.90
CA ASN A 607 0.72 26.69 -11.27
C ASN A 607 2.25 27.02 -11.38
N PRO A 608 2.92 26.67 -12.49
CA PRO A 608 4.36 26.92 -12.66
C PRO A 608 4.76 28.41 -12.53
N ALA A 609 3.86 29.36 -12.87
CA ALA A 609 4.14 30.78 -12.71
C ALA A 609 4.17 31.17 -11.22
N ASP A 610 3.26 30.63 -10.41
CA ASP A 610 3.26 30.84 -8.95
C ASP A 610 4.54 30.33 -8.31
N ILE A 611 5.03 29.15 -8.76
CA ILE A 611 6.30 28.57 -8.29
C ILE A 611 7.48 29.47 -8.67
N SER A 612 7.51 30.02 -9.89
CA SER A 612 8.56 30.95 -10.32
C SER A 612 8.56 32.22 -9.47
N ILE A 613 7.40 32.77 -9.17
CA ILE A 613 7.25 33.94 -8.28
C ILE A 613 7.77 33.61 -6.87
N LEU A 614 7.41 32.45 -6.33
CA LEU A 614 7.86 32.03 -5.00
C LEU A 614 9.37 31.82 -4.93
N LEU A 615 9.97 31.25 -5.99
CA LEU A 615 11.43 31.06 -6.09
C LEU A 615 12.16 32.42 -6.06
N VAL A 616 11.73 33.37 -6.90
CA VAL A 616 12.34 34.71 -6.95
C VAL A 616 12.23 35.42 -5.60
N TYR A 617 11.07 35.34 -4.97
CA TYR A 617 10.85 35.94 -3.65
C TYR A 617 11.77 35.33 -2.57
N LEU A 618 11.91 34.01 -2.55
CA LEU A 618 12.79 33.32 -1.60
C LEU A 618 14.27 33.63 -1.83
N GLU A 619 14.70 33.79 -3.07
CA GLU A 619 16.07 34.21 -3.40
C GLU A 619 16.34 35.65 -2.94
N GLN A 620 15.43 36.58 -3.17
CA GLN A 620 15.52 37.96 -2.69
C GLN A 620 15.61 38.02 -1.15
N ARG A 621 14.74 37.25 -0.44
CA ARG A 621 14.75 37.19 1.03
C ARG A 621 16.06 36.63 1.58
N ARG A 622 16.66 35.64 0.90
CA ARG A 622 18.00 35.10 1.28
C ARG A 622 19.11 36.14 1.08
N GLY A 623 19.06 36.93 0.02
CA GLY A 623 20.00 38.02 -0.23
C GLY A 623 19.95 39.08 0.87
N MET A 624 18.75 39.50 1.29
CA MET A 624 18.55 40.48 2.38
C MET A 624 19.00 39.98 3.76
N ASN A 625 18.98 38.68 4.03
CA ASN A 625 19.44 38.10 5.30
C ASN A 625 20.93 37.83 5.34
N ASN A 626 21.65 37.98 4.24
CA ASN A 626 23.12 37.83 4.16
C ASN A 626 23.86 39.16 4.06
N GLU A 627 23.15 40.31 4.02
CA GLU A 627 23.64 41.67 4.22
C GLU A 627 23.37 42.10 5.68
#